data_ab92ce8f079ba6270bc190aaa893be2a
#
_entry.id   ab92ce8f079ba6270bc190aaa893be2a
#
_cell.length_a   1.000
_cell.length_b   1.000
_cell.length_c   1.000
_cell.angle_alpha   90.00
_cell.angle_beta   90.00
_cell.angle_gamma   90.00
#
_symmetry.space_group_name_H-M   'P 1'
#
loop_
_entity.id
_entity.type
_entity.pdbx_description
1 polymer ?
#
loop_
_entity_poly.entity_id
_entity_poly.type
_entity_poly.pdbx_seq_one_letter_code
_entity_poly.pdbx_strand_id
1 'polypeptide(L)'
;MLLRVGSIGEDVTKLQIKLGVDPVGKFGPKTEAAVKGWQSAHGLTPDGIVGDATWSKLFAAVVEVPSPPIIVQPEPTIVPQSGFKLDRLVGHIPQAVINQIPDTAARFGITSSLRLAHFLAQCGHESGGFRAVSENLNYSAKGLLGIFRKYFTNVNIAMQYERKPEKIANRVYSSRMGNGNEASGEGFKFRGRGYIQLTGKDNYRAFDATVGEDILANPDLVATKYPLASAAFFFKRNNLWAICDRGSSSDVVTAVTKRVNGGVIGLADRQKHFNEYFKLLS
;
A
#
# COMPACT_ATOMS: atom_id res chain seq x y z
N MET A 1 -31.54 -3.73 4.99
CA MET A 1 -30.44 -4.72 4.75
C MET A 1 -30.18 -5.51 6.04
N LEU A 2 -29.90 -6.82 5.97
CA LEU A 2 -29.58 -7.61 7.17
C LEU A 2 -28.41 -8.57 6.88
N LEU A 3 -27.25 -8.33 7.50
CA LEU A 3 -26.08 -9.21 7.40
C LEU A 3 -25.74 -9.82 8.76
N ARG A 4 -25.49 -11.11 8.79
CA ARG A 4 -25.15 -11.90 9.99
C ARG A 4 -24.33 -13.13 9.62
N VAL A 5 -23.89 -13.91 10.59
CA VAL A 5 -23.19 -15.17 10.34
C VAL A 5 -23.93 -16.01 9.29
N GLY A 6 -23.21 -16.43 8.25
CA GLY A 6 -23.75 -17.16 7.10
C GLY A 6 -24.09 -16.27 5.88
N SER A 7 -24.19 -14.94 6.03
CA SER A 7 -24.37 -14.03 4.86
C SER A 7 -23.14 -14.07 3.96
N ILE A 8 -23.39 -13.98 2.63
CA ILE A 8 -22.35 -13.98 1.60
C ILE A 8 -22.62 -12.90 0.56
N GLY A 9 -21.60 -12.36 -0.07
CA GLY A 9 -21.72 -11.41 -1.19
C GLY A 9 -20.94 -10.12 -1.00
N GLU A 10 -21.16 -9.19 -1.94
CA GLU A 10 -20.42 -7.92 -2.00
C GLU A 10 -20.61 -7.04 -0.76
N ASP A 11 -21.80 -7.00 -0.21
CA ASP A 11 -22.09 -6.19 0.98
C ASP A 11 -21.37 -6.72 2.22
N VAL A 12 -21.15 -8.04 2.31
CA VAL A 12 -20.29 -8.63 3.33
C VAL A 12 -18.84 -8.22 3.11
N THR A 13 -18.38 -8.21 1.85
CA THR A 13 -17.03 -7.75 1.51
C THR A 13 -16.83 -6.27 1.86
N LYS A 14 -17.79 -5.40 1.53
CA LYS A 14 -17.77 -3.97 1.91
C LYS A 14 -17.70 -3.78 3.41
N LEU A 15 -18.53 -4.52 4.15
CA LEU A 15 -18.54 -4.53 5.61
C LEU A 15 -17.18 -4.93 6.19
N GLN A 16 -16.61 -6.02 5.69
CA GLN A 16 -15.32 -6.54 6.13
C GLN A 16 -14.17 -5.53 5.90
N ILE A 17 -14.15 -4.88 4.74
CA ILE A 17 -13.20 -3.79 4.44
C ILE A 17 -13.38 -2.64 5.45
N LYS A 18 -14.61 -2.22 5.71
CA LYS A 18 -14.90 -1.12 6.64
C LYS A 18 -14.49 -1.42 8.08
N LEU A 19 -14.58 -2.68 8.48
CA LEU A 19 -14.22 -3.17 9.81
C LEU A 19 -12.74 -3.58 9.94
N GLY A 20 -11.96 -3.54 8.85
CA GLY A 20 -10.55 -3.92 8.85
C GLY A 20 -10.30 -5.42 9.03
N VAL A 21 -11.26 -6.28 8.65
CA VAL A 21 -11.11 -7.74 8.62
C VAL A 21 -10.97 -8.27 7.19
N ASP A 22 -10.44 -9.49 7.04
CA ASP A 22 -10.20 -10.11 5.72
C ASP A 22 -11.47 -10.11 4.86
N PRO A 23 -11.47 -9.47 3.67
CA PRO A 23 -12.64 -9.27 2.83
C PRO A 23 -12.96 -10.51 1.99
N VAL A 24 -13.25 -11.62 2.66
CA VAL A 24 -13.53 -12.92 2.00
C VAL A 24 -14.96 -13.05 1.45
N GLY A 25 -15.81 -12.04 1.66
CA GLY A 25 -17.19 -12.05 1.19
C GLY A 25 -18.12 -13.05 1.89
N LYS A 26 -17.65 -13.67 2.97
CA LYS A 26 -18.44 -14.60 3.81
C LYS A 26 -18.41 -14.13 5.25
N PHE A 27 -19.59 -13.86 5.81
CA PHE A 27 -19.77 -13.40 7.18
C PHE A 27 -19.57 -14.59 8.14
N GLY A 28 -18.38 -14.71 8.70
CA GLY A 28 -18.01 -15.74 9.66
C GLY A 28 -17.84 -15.18 11.08
N PRO A 29 -17.41 -16.04 12.05
CA PRO A 29 -17.21 -15.63 13.44
C PRO A 29 -16.27 -14.45 13.64
N LYS A 30 -15.20 -14.32 12.81
CA LYS A 30 -14.28 -13.17 12.84
C LYS A 30 -14.98 -11.87 12.46
N THR A 31 -15.86 -11.91 11.44
CA THR A 31 -16.64 -10.77 11.02
C THR A 31 -17.66 -10.37 12.08
N GLU A 32 -18.31 -11.36 12.71
CA GLU A 32 -19.26 -11.14 13.81
C GLU A 32 -18.59 -10.44 15.00
N ALA A 33 -17.43 -10.95 15.42
CA ALA A 33 -16.66 -10.36 16.52
C ALA A 33 -16.27 -8.89 16.22
N ALA A 34 -15.86 -8.60 14.99
CA ALA A 34 -15.53 -7.24 14.55
C ALA A 34 -16.77 -6.33 14.55
N VAL A 35 -17.93 -6.84 14.13
CA VAL A 35 -19.20 -6.09 14.18
C VAL A 35 -19.57 -5.79 15.62
N LYS A 36 -19.53 -6.75 16.54
CA LYS A 36 -19.84 -6.56 17.96
C LYS A 36 -18.91 -5.51 18.59
N GLY A 37 -17.62 -5.61 18.34
CA GLY A 37 -16.65 -4.63 18.83
C GLY A 37 -16.93 -3.22 18.31
N TRP A 38 -17.24 -3.10 17.03
CA TRP A 38 -17.57 -1.83 16.40
C TRP A 38 -18.89 -1.25 16.95
N GLN A 39 -19.95 -2.07 17.09
CA GLN A 39 -21.24 -1.65 17.64
C GLN A 39 -21.08 -1.12 19.07
N SER A 40 -20.35 -1.85 19.93
CA SER A 40 -20.05 -1.43 21.30
C SER A 40 -19.35 -0.06 21.33
N ALA A 41 -18.31 0.12 20.50
CA ALA A 41 -17.55 1.38 20.43
C ALA A 41 -18.38 2.57 19.92
N HIS A 42 -19.51 2.31 19.25
CA HIS A 42 -20.35 3.35 18.64
C HIS A 42 -21.74 3.46 19.27
N GLY A 43 -21.92 2.90 20.49
CA GLY A 43 -23.15 3.05 21.27
C GLY A 43 -24.36 2.34 20.64
N LEU A 44 -24.13 1.23 19.95
CA LEU A 44 -25.15 0.31 19.44
C LEU A 44 -25.14 -0.99 20.26
N THR A 45 -26.28 -1.69 20.29
CA THR A 45 -26.34 -3.03 20.89
C THR A 45 -25.37 -3.97 20.17
N PRO A 46 -24.40 -4.60 20.86
CA PRO A 46 -23.38 -5.44 20.23
C PRO A 46 -23.90 -6.86 19.94
N ASP A 47 -24.95 -6.96 19.12
CA ASP A 47 -25.61 -8.21 18.74
C ASP A 47 -24.87 -8.96 17.62
N GLY A 48 -23.95 -8.31 16.92
CA GLY A 48 -23.21 -8.87 15.80
C GLY A 48 -24.01 -8.93 14.50
N ILE A 49 -25.17 -8.26 14.46
CA ILE A 49 -26.05 -8.21 13.29
C ILE A 49 -25.98 -6.82 12.67
N VAL A 50 -25.74 -6.77 11.37
CA VAL A 50 -25.70 -5.49 10.64
C VAL A 50 -27.04 -5.25 9.98
N GLY A 51 -27.93 -4.60 10.73
CA GLY A 51 -29.18 -4.04 10.22
C GLY A 51 -29.01 -2.61 9.72
N ASP A 52 -30.12 -1.95 9.35
CA ASP A 52 -30.09 -0.60 8.76
C ASP A 52 -29.44 0.42 9.69
N ALA A 53 -29.67 0.37 10.99
CA ALA A 53 -29.03 1.25 11.97
C ALA A 53 -27.50 1.09 12.00
N THR A 54 -27.00 -0.15 12.04
CA THR A 54 -25.57 -0.45 12.03
C THR A 54 -24.96 -0.07 10.68
N TRP A 55 -25.62 -0.41 9.58
CA TRP A 55 -25.15 -0.11 8.24
C TRP A 55 -25.07 1.39 7.98
N SER A 56 -26.16 2.12 8.26
CA SER A 56 -26.19 3.59 8.09
C SER A 56 -25.09 4.27 8.93
N LYS A 57 -24.87 3.83 10.16
CA LYS A 57 -23.84 4.42 11.03
C LYS A 57 -22.41 4.07 10.59
N LEU A 58 -22.19 2.85 10.04
CA LEU A 58 -20.92 2.42 9.45
C LEU A 58 -20.56 3.19 8.17
N PHE A 59 -21.58 3.48 7.35
CA PHE A 59 -21.42 4.07 6.03
C PHE A 59 -22.03 5.48 5.91
N ALA A 60 -22.45 6.09 7.05
CA ALA A 60 -22.85 7.49 7.07
C ALA A 60 -21.71 8.32 6.45
N ALA A 61 -22.02 9.04 5.38
CA ALA A 61 -21.18 10.15 4.96
C ALA A 61 -21.05 11.08 6.16
N VAL A 62 -19.85 11.51 6.49
CA VAL A 62 -19.64 12.58 7.46
C VAL A 62 -20.37 13.79 6.87
N VAL A 63 -21.53 14.13 7.42
CA VAL A 63 -22.21 15.37 7.10
C VAL A 63 -21.32 16.44 7.71
N GLU A 64 -20.56 17.14 6.88
CA GLU A 64 -19.88 18.35 7.28
C GLU A 64 -20.94 19.34 7.75
N VAL A 65 -20.96 19.63 9.05
CA VAL A 65 -21.67 20.78 9.58
C VAL A 65 -21.00 22.00 8.94
N PRO A 66 -21.74 22.91 8.26
CA PRO A 66 -21.13 24.07 7.64
C PRO A 66 -20.46 24.90 8.75
N SER A 67 -19.15 24.91 8.76
CA SER A 67 -18.35 25.83 9.58
C SER A 67 -18.55 27.25 9.05
N PRO A 68 -18.56 28.27 9.93
CA PRO A 68 -18.67 29.66 9.51
C PRO A 68 -17.54 30.01 8.53
N PRO A 69 -17.70 31.00 7.63
CA PRO A 69 -16.76 31.31 6.57
C PRO A 69 -15.38 31.57 7.19
N ILE A 70 -14.46 30.67 6.86
CA ILE A 70 -13.04 30.84 7.21
C ILE A 70 -12.51 31.93 6.29
N ILE A 71 -12.11 33.05 6.90
CA ILE A 71 -11.24 34.03 6.26
C ILE A 71 -9.99 33.27 5.85
N VAL A 72 -9.81 33.07 4.54
CA VAL A 72 -8.61 32.47 3.97
C VAL A 72 -7.44 33.41 4.29
N GLN A 73 -6.80 33.19 5.42
CA GLN A 73 -5.41 33.61 5.56
C GLN A 73 -4.57 32.63 4.72
N PRO A 74 -3.57 33.12 3.98
CA PRO A 74 -2.67 32.22 3.26
C PRO A 74 -2.13 31.24 4.29
N GLU A 75 -2.35 29.93 4.04
CA GLU A 75 -1.79 28.89 4.90
C GLU A 75 -0.30 29.17 5.08
N PRO A 76 0.19 29.19 6.32
CA PRO A 76 1.63 29.22 6.50
C PRO A 76 2.16 27.98 5.79
N THR A 77 3.07 28.19 4.87
CA THR A 77 3.86 27.11 4.26
C THR A 77 4.52 26.41 5.44
N ILE A 78 3.89 25.33 5.94
CA ILE A 78 4.51 24.43 6.90
C ILE A 78 5.65 23.80 6.11
N VAL A 79 6.81 24.42 6.13
CA VAL A 79 8.05 23.77 5.81
C VAL A 79 8.20 22.72 6.91
N PRO A 80 8.01 21.41 6.64
CA PRO A 80 8.23 20.42 7.66
C PRO A 80 9.70 20.52 8.04
N GLN A 81 10.02 21.07 9.19
CA GLN A 81 11.29 20.84 9.83
C GLN A 81 11.31 19.35 10.18
N SER A 82 11.65 18.51 9.19
CA SER A 82 12.07 17.16 9.48
C SER A 82 13.35 17.31 10.29
N GLY A 83 13.31 16.97 11.58
CA GLY A 83 14.50 16.95 12.43
C GLY A 83 15.51 15.88 12.00
N PHE A 84 15.39 15.38 10.77
CA PHE A 84 16.29 14.41 10.16
C PHE A 84 17.54 15.10 9.58
N LYS A 85 18.70 14.51 9.80
CA LYS A 85 19.99 14.94 9.22
C LYS A 85 20.06 14.49 7.74
N LEU A 86 19.18 15.00 6.89
CA LEU A 86 19.02 14.56 5.50
C LEU A 86 20.25 14.89 4.63
N ASP A 87 21.00 15.91 4.97
CA ASP A 87 22.27 16.26 4.38
C ASP A 87 23.28 15.12 4.39
N ARG A 88 23.25 14.29 5.44
CA ARG A 88 24.14 13.13 5.56
C ARG A 88 23.78 11.98 4.61
N LEU A 89 22.59 11.99 4.02
CA LEU A 89 22.19 11.00 3.02
C LEU A 89 22.69 11.34 1.61
N VAL A 90 23.23 12.54 1.41
CA VAL A 90 23.78 12.97 0.12
C VAL A 90 24.95 12.07 -0.28
N GLY A 91 24.94 11.56 -1.51
CA GLY A 91 25.92 10.58 -2.00
C GLY A 91 25.63 9.12 -1.64
N HIS A 92 24.70 8.85 -0.70
CA HIS A 92 24.29 7.49 -0.31
C HIS A 92 22.99 7.04 -0.99
N ILE A 93 22.07 7.98 -1.21
CA ILE A 93 20.82 7.75 -1.98
C ILE A 93 20.61 8.89 -2.98
N PRO A 94 19.80 8.70 -4.03
CA PRO A 94 19.57 9.73 -5.04
C PRO A 94 18.94 11.00 -4.41
N GLN A 95 19.39 12.18 -4.86
CA GLN A 95 18.89 13.46 -4.38
C GLN A 95 17.35 13.58 -4.53
N ALA A 96 16.82 13.05 -5.64
CA ALA A 96 15.37 13.02 -5.87
C ALA A 96 14.58 12.26 -4.79
N VAL A 97 15.19 11.26 -4.15
CA VAL A 97 14.59 10.54 -3.01
C VAL A 97 14.67 11.40 -1.76
N ILE A 98 15.84 12.00 -1.48
CA ILE A 98 16.04 12.89 -0.32
C ILE A 98 14.99 14.01 -0.34
N ASN A 99 14.76 14.62 -1.47
CA ASN A 99 13.80 15.71 -1.65
C ASN A 99 12.34 15.29 -1.38
N GLN A 100 12.00 14.01 -1.52
CA GLN A 100 10.65 13.49 -1.22
C GLN A 100 10.45 13.14 0.27
N ILE A 101 11.53 13.01 1.05
CA ILE A 101 11.44 12.54 2.45
C ILE A 101 10.58 13.47 3.31
N PRO A 102 10.73 14.81 3.31
CA PRO A 102 9.98 15.68 4.22
C PRO A 102 8.45 15.55 4.08
N ASP A 103 7.95 15.67 2.85
CA ASP A 103 6.51 15.53 2.57
C ASP A 103 6.00 14.11 2.87
N THR A 104 6.75 13.09 2.45
CA THR A 104 6.42 11.69 2.71
C THR A 104 6.38 11.39 4.21
N ALA A 105 7.33 11.90 4.98
CA ALA A 105 7.40 11.69 6.42
C ALA A 105 6.20 12.32 7.14
N ALA A 106 5.86 13.55 6.79
CA ALA A 106 4.72 14.28 7.35
C ALA A 106 3.40 13.54 7.08
N ARG A 107 3.16 13.12 5.83
CA ARG A 107 1.92 12.46 5.42
C ARG A 107 1.74 11.06 6.02
N PHE A 108 2.80 10.31 6.13
CA PHE A 108 2.70 8.87 6.46
C PHE A 108 3.26 8.50 7.84
N GLY A 109 3.68 9.47 8.64
CA GLY A 109 4.06 9.24 10.03
C GLY A 109 5.45 8.64 10.21
N ILE A 110 6.42 9.07 9.41
CA ILE A 110 7.84 8.79 9.65
C ILE A 110 8.34 9.85 10.65
N THR A 111 8.30 9.51 11.93
CA THR A 111 8.52 10.47 13.03
C THR A 111 9.90 10.36 13.68
N SER A 112 10.73 9.39 13.27
CA SER A 112 12.06 9.17 13.86
C SER A 112 13.08 8.71 12.82
N SER A 113 14.35 8.96 13.09
CA SER A 113 15.48 8.42 12.31
C SER A 113 15.44 6.90 12.20
N LEU A 114 14.97 6.22 13.23
CA LEU A 114 14.80 4.76 13.26
C LEU A 114 13.79 4.29 12.22
N ARG A 115 12.57 4.90 12.18
CA ARG A 115 11.57 4.60 11.16
C ARG A 115 12.08 4.90 9.76
N LEU A 116 12.73 6.05 9.58
CA LEU A 116 13.26 6.46 8.28
C LEU A 116 14.34 5.48 7.78
N ALA A 117 15.26 5.05 8.65
CA ALA A 117 16.30 4.09 8.29
C ALA A 117 15.73 2.73 7.86
N HIS A 118 14.79 2.17 8.64
CA HIS A 118 14.08 0.94 8.26
C HIS A 118 13.37 1.08 6.91
N PHE A 119 12.66 2.17 6.72
CA PHE A 119 11.90 2.44 5.51
C PHE A 119 12.79 2.55 4.28
N LEU A 120 13.83 3.40 4.33
CA LEU A 120 14.76 3.58 3.22
C LEU A 120 15.52 2.29 2.88
N ALA A 121 15.87 1.48 3.89
CA ALA A 121 16.53 0.20 3.65
C ALA A 121 15.67 -0.77 2.84
N GLN A 122 14.37 -0.85 3.14
CA GLN A 122 13.45 -1.68 2.37
C GLN A 122 13.26 -1.12 0.96
N CYS A 123 13.00 0.18 0.83
CA CYS A 123 12.83 0.83 -0.47
C CYS A 123 14.07 0.67 -1.36
N GLY A 124 15.25 0.89 -0.80
CA GLY A 124 16.52 0.75 -1.52
C GLY A 124 16.71 -0.66 -2.08
N HIS A 125 16.46 -1.68 -1.25
CA HIS A 125 16.55 -3.07 -1.70
C HIS A 125 15.53 -3.41 -2.79
N GLU A 126 14.23 -3.16 -2.54
CA GLU A 126 13.13 -3.52 -3.45
C GLU A 126 13.26 -2.85 -4.83
N SER A 127 13.82 -1.66 -4.87
CA SER A 127 13.97 -0.87 -6.10
C SER A 127 15.37 -0.93 -6.73
N GLY A 128 16.27 -1.76 -6.22
CA GLY A 128 17.64 -1.85 -6.70
C GLY A 128 18.40 -0.53 -6.57
N GLY A 129 18.36 0.09 -5.39
CA GLY A 129 18.98 1.38 -5.11
C GLY A 129 18.17 2.57 -5.65
N PHE A 130 16.85 2.53 -5.49
CA PHE A 130 15.91 3.58 -5.92
C PHE A 130 15.85 3.80 -7.45
N ARG A 131 16.23 2.81 -8.25
CA ARG A 131 16.25 2.90 -9.72
C ARG A 131 14.97 2.39 -10.36
N ALA A 132 14.40 1.31 -9.85
CA ALA A 132 13.20 0.70 -10.38
C ALA A 132 11.96 1.30 -9.73
N VAL A 133 11.15 2.01 -10.49
CA VAL A 133 9.88 2.63 -10.06
C VAL A 133 8.64 1.98 -10.68
N SER A 134 8.84 0.99 -11.54
CA SER A 134 7.77 0.19 -12.17
C SER A 134 8.25 -1.22 -12.37
N GLU A 135 7.34 -2.18 -12.27
CA GLU A 135 7.65 -3.58 -12.50
C GLU A 135 8.04 -3.85 -13.98
N ASN A 136 8.97 -4.78 -14.16
CA ASN A 136 9.36 -5.23 -15.49
C ASN A 136 8.54 -6.45 -15.90
N LEU A 137 7.63 -6.24 -16.86
CA LEU A 137 6.74 -7.29 -17.40
C LEU A 137 7.22 -7.86 -18.74
N ASN A 138 8.47 -7.58 -19.15
CA ASN A 138 9.03 -8.02 -20.42
C ASN A 138 9.56 -9.47 -20.35
N TYR A 139 8.68 -10.43 -20.23
CA TYR A 139 9.01 -11.86 -20.10
C TYR A 139 9.04 -12.61 -21.43
N SER A 140 9.98 -13.57 -21.56
CA SER A 140 9.94 -14.58 -22.61
C SER A 140 8.86 -15.64 -22.31
N ALA A 141 8.45 -16.43 -23.31
CA ALA A 141 7.52 -17.54 -23.11
C ALA A 141 8.00 -18.50 -22.01
N LYS A 142 9.30 -18.84 -22.00
CA LYS A 142 9.91 -19.66 -20.93
C LYS A 142 9.79 -18.98 -19.54
N GLY A 143 9.99 -17.66 -19.46
CA GLY A 143 9.83 -16.89 -18.22
C GLY A 143 8.38 -16.91 -17.72
N LEU A 144 7.42 -16.74 -18.63
CA LEU A 144 5.99 -16.82 -18.30
C LEU A 144 5.58 -18.17 -17.74
N LEU A 145 6.03 -19.27 -18.36
CA LEU A 145 5.81 -20.64 -17.88
C LEU A 145 6.47 -20.91 -16.53
N GLY A 146 7.62 -20.27 -16.25
CA GLY A 146 8.32 -20.43 -14.98
C GLY A 146 7.69 -19.64 -13.84
N ILE A 147 7.42 -18.36 -14.05
CA ILE A 147 7.04 -17.40 -13.01
C ILE A 147 5.53 -17.35 -12.83
N PHE A 148 4.77 -17.39 -13.92
CA PHE A 148 3.32 -17.19 -13.93
C PHE A 148 2.56 -18.46 -14.36
N ARG A 149 2.98 -19.65 -13.89
CA ARG A 149 2.42 -20.96 -14.24
C ARG A 149 0.90 -21.04 -14.16
N LYS A 150 0.30 -20.33 -13.19
CA LYS A 150 -1.15 -20.30 -13.00
C LYS A 150 -1.87 -19.69 -14.21
N TYR A 151 -1.24 -18.76 -14.90
CA TYR A 151 -1.83 -17.99 -15.99
C TYR A 151 -1.36 -18.46 -17.37
N PHE A 152 -0.20 -19.09 -17.42
CA PHE A 152 0.42 -19.61 -18.66
C PHE A 152 0.68 -21.10 -18.51
N THR A 153 -0.33 -21.91 -18.85
CA THR A 153 -0.36 -23.35 -18.59
C THR A 153 0.34 -24.18 -19.65
N ASN A 154 0.60 -23.59 -20.83
CA ASN A 154 1.33 -24.27 -21.91
C ASN A 154 2.10 -23.26 -22.78
N VAL A 155 3.02 -23.80 -23.61
CA VAL A 155 3.92 -23.00 -24.43
C VAL A 155 3.17 -22.16 -25.48
N ASN A 156 2.11 -22.70 -26.09
CA ASN A 156 1.36 -21.99 -27.13
C ASN A 156 0.67 -20.74 -26.59
N ILE A 157 0.11 -20.82 -25.38
CA ILE A 157 -0.43 -19.65 -24.69
C ILE A 157 0.70 -18.67 -24.35
N ALA A 158 1.80 -19.14 -23.75
CA ALA A 158 2.90 -18.27 -23.37
C ALA A 158 3.52 -17.50 -24.55
N MET A 159 3.66 -18.13 -25.71
CA MET A 159 4.17 -17.50 -26.95
C MET A 159 3.28 -16.36 -27.45
N GLN A 160 1.96 -16.42 -27.25
CA GLN A 160 1.04 -15.36 -27.64
C GLN A 160 1.24 -14.06 -26.80
N TYR A 161 1.81 -14.21 -25.60
CA TYR A 161 2.05 -13.12 -24.65
C TYR A 161 3.53 -12.72 -24.55
N GLU A 162 4.43 -13.50 -25.11
CA GLU A 162 5.87 -13.24 -25.04
C GLU A 162 6.21 -11.81 -25.45
N ARG A 163 7.02 -11.13 -24.62
CA ARG A 163 7.47 -9.75 -24.84
C ARG A 163 6.34 -8.72 -25.06
N LYS A 164 5.16 -8.99 -24.50
CA LYS A 164 3.99 -8.10 -24.56
C LYS A 164 3.57 -7.68 -23.15
N PRO A 165 4.29 -6.73 -22.51
CA PRO A 165 4.07 -6.34 -21.09
C PRO A 165 2.63 -6.03 -20.75
N GLU A 166 1.93 -5.30 -21.63
CA GLU A 166 0.53 -4.93 -21.43
C GLU A 166 -0.37 -6.17 -21.36
N LYS A 167 -0.27 -7.08 -22.33
CA LYS A 167 -1.07 -8.30 -22.36
C LYS A 167 -0.75 -9.19 -21.15
N ILE A 168 0.52 -9.28 -20.77
CA ILE A 168 0.96 -10.06 -19.60
C ILE A 168 0.31 -9.52 -18.33
N ALA A 169 0.40 -8.21 -18.09
CA ALA A 169 -0.22 -7.58 -16.93
C ALA A 169 -1.73 -7.77 -16.90
N ASN A 170 -2.40 -7.52 -18.03
CA ASN A 170 -3.84 -7.65 -18.14
C ASN A 170 -4.32 -9.07 -17.82
N ARG A 171 -3.56 -10.09 -18.19
CA ARG A 171 -3.85 -11.48 -17.85
C ARG A 171 -3.54 -11.81 -16.39
N VAL A 172 -2.35 -11.45 -15.91
CA VAL A 172 -1.88 -11.82 -14.57
C VAL A 172 -2.69 -11.14 -13.47
N TYR A 173 -3.12 -9.90 -13.71
CA TYR A 173 -3.86 -9.09 -12.74
C TYR A 173 -5.36 -9.01 -13.03
N SER A 174 -5.86 -9.77 -14.01
CA SER A 174 -7.28 -9.86 -14.36
C SER A 174 -8.15 -10.25 -13.15
N SER A 175 -9.24 -9.53 -12.94
CA SER A 175 -10.25 -9.80 -11.90
C SER A 175 -9.68 -9.96 -10.49
N ARG A 176 -8.60 -9.23 -10.19
CA ARG A 176 -7.90 -9.23 -8.90
C ARG A 176 -7.68 -7.81 -8.42
N MET A 177 -7.68 -7.61 -7.09
CA MET A 177 -7.35 -6.33 -6.44
C MET A 177 -8.18 -5.16 -7.01
N GLY A 178 -9.47 -5.41 -7.33
CA GLY A 178 -10.38 -4.42 -7.90
C GLY A 178 -10.22 -4.16 -9.40
N ASN A 179 -9.28 -4.83 -10.09
CA ASN A 179 -9.18 -4.75 -11.54
C ASN A 179 -10.33 -5.49 -12.21
N GLY A 180 -10.78 -5.01 -13.36
CA GLY A 180 -11.68 -5.73 -14.26
C GLY A 180 -11.04 -6.96 -14.91
N ASN A 181 -11.73 -7.55 -15.88
CA ASN A 181 -11.24 -8.69 -16.66
C ASN A 181 -10.04 -8.31 -17.55
N GLU A 182 -9.45 -9.32 -18.22
CA GLU A 182 -8.28 -9.11 -19.10
C GLU A 182 -8.51 -8.05 -20.19
N ALA A 183 -9.72 -7.99 -20.75
CA ALA A 183 -10.09 -7.04 -21.81
C ALA A 183 -10.22 -5.59 -21.31
N SER A 184 -10.37 -5.38 -20.01
CA SER A 184 -10.52 -4.03 -19.42
C SER A 184 -9.24 -3.17 -19.51
N GLY A 185 -8.07 -3.78 -19.71
CA GLY A 185 -6.78 -3.08 -19.67
C GLY A 185 -6.33 -2.69 -18.26
N GLU A 186 -7.16 -2.89 -17.23
CA GLU A 186 -6.89 -2.42 -15.87
C GLU A 186 -5.71 -3.14 -15.21
N GLY A 187 -5.40 -4.36 -15.62
CA GLY A 187 -4.21 -5.07 -15.14
C GLY A 187 -2.92 -4.31 -15.44
N PHE A 188 -2.77 -3.79 -16.65
CA PHE A 188 -1.61 -2.98 -17.03
C PHE A 188 -1.73 -1.54 -16.50
N LYS A 189 -2.94 -0.96 -16.54
CA LYS A 189 -3.17 0.39 -16.02
C LYS A 189 -2.73 0.50 -14.55
N PHE A 190 -3.06 -0.48 -13.72
CA PHE A 190 -2.75 -0.51 -12.28
C PHE A 190 -1.66 -1.53 -11.92
N ARG A 191 -0.67 -1.71 -12.83
CA ARG A 191 0.51 -2.54 -12.59
C ARG A 191 1.36 -2.02 -11.43
N GLY A 192 2.31 -2.79 -10.97
CA GLY A 192 3.22 -2.42 -9.88
C GLY A 192 4.05 -1.18 -10.18
N ARG A 193 3.92 -0.14 -9.32
CA ARG A 193 4.70 1.10 -9.37
C ARG A 193 5.12 1.56 -7.98
N GLY A 194 6.11 2.45 -7.94
CA GLY A 194 6.73 2.93 -6.70
C GLY A 194 7.76 1.95 -6.16
N TYR A 195 8.49 2.36 -5.13
CA TYR A 195 9.65 1.57 -4.63
C TYR A 195 9.28 0.25 -3.95
N ILE A 196 8.02 0.05 -3.54
CA ILE A 196 7.51 -1.22 -2.98
C ILE A 196 6.31 -1.74 -3.79
N GLN A 197 6.23 -1.40 -5.08
CA GLN A 197 5.31 -2.01 -6.04
C GLN A 197 3.82 -1.93 -5.63
N LEU A 198 3.26 -0.71 -5.49
CA LEU A 198 1.81 -0.52 -5.37
C LEU A 198 1.10 -1.13 -6.58
N THR A 199 0.24 -2.14 -6.39
CA THR A 199 -0.36 -2.92 -7.47
C THR A 199 -1.86 -3.09 -7.25
N GLY A 200 -2.65 -2.97 -8.32
CA GLY A 200 -4.10 -3.20 -8.36
C GLY A 200 -4.95 -1.99 -8.03
N LYS A 201 -6.10 -1.88 -8.72
CA LYS A 201 -6.98 -0.71 -8.69
C LYS A 201 -7.44 -0.30 -7.29
N ASP A 202 -7.75 -1.25 -6.41
CA ASP A 202 -8.18 -0.93 -5.04
C ASP A 202 -7.06 -0.31 -4.20
N ASN A 203 -5.81 -0.74 -4.42
CA ASN A 203 -4.65 -0.15 -3.74
C ASN A 203 -4.36 1.24 -4.28
N TYR A 204 -4.48 1.44 -5.60
CA TYR A 204 -4.36 2.76 -6.22
C TYR A 204 -5.44 3.72 -5.70
N ARG A 205 -6.71 3.28 -5.62
CA ARG A 205 -7.82 4.05 -5.06
C ARG A 205 -7.57 4.43 -3.59
N ALA A 206 -7.07 3.49 -2.79
CA ALA A 206 -6.78 3.77 -1.40
C ALA A 206 -5.59 4.73 -1.22
N PHE A 207 -4.62 4.71 -2.14
CA PHE A 207 -3.51 5.66 -2.16
C PHE A 207 -3.95 7.03 -2.67
N ASP A 208 -4.78 7.08 -3.71
CA ASP A 208 -5.39 8.28 -4.28
C ASP A 208 -6.01 9.18 -3.20
N ALA A 209 -6.75 8.59 -2.27
CA ALA A 209 -7.35 9.31 -1.15
C ALA A 209 -6.34 9.96 -0.16
N THR A 210 -5.04 9.71 -0.31
CA THR A 210 -3.98 10.25 0.57
C THR A 210 -3.14 11.34 -0.07
N VAL A 211 -3.32 11.57 -1.37
CA VAL A 211 -2.63 12.61 -2.14
C VAL A 211 -3.64 13.53 -2.80
N GLY A 212 -3.28 14.72 -3.14
CA GLY A 212 -4.21 15.72 -3.70
C GLY A 212 -4.35 15.64 -5.24
N GLU A 213 -4.09 14.49 -5.85
CA GLU A 213 -4.11 14.31 -7.31
C GLU A 213 -4.85 13.03 -7.69
N ASP A 214 -5.51 13.03 -8.85
CA ASP A 214 -6.25 11.87 -9.37
C ASP A 214 -5.28 10.78 -9.88
N ILE A 215 -4.89 9.91 -8.97
CA ILE A 215 -4.01 8.75 -9.24
C ILE A 215 -4.74 7.69 -10.07
N LEU A 216 -6.06 7.59 -9.97
CA LEU A 216 -6.83 6.63 -10.77
C LEU A 216 -6.90 7.03 -12.23
N ALA A 217 -6.98 8.32 -12.54
CA ALA A 217 -6.87 8.82 -13.91
C ALA A 217 -5.43 8.74 -14.40
N ASN A 218 -4.46 9.10 -13.55
CA ASN A 218 -3.03 9.23 -13.88
C ASN A 218 -2.14 8.30 -13.05
N PRO A 219 -2.23 6.96 -13.19
CA PRO A 219 -1.53 6.02 -12.33
C PRO A 219 0.00 6.08 -12.45
N ASP A 220 0.54 6.66 -13.51
CA ASP A 220 1.99 6.85 -13.68
C ASP A 220 2.58 7.87 -12.69
N LEU A 221 1.75 8.71 -12.05
CA LEU A 221 2.19 9.57 -10.95
C LEU A 221 2.78 8.78 -9.77
N VAL A 222 2.37 7.53 -9.56
CA VAL A 222 2.97 6.66 -8.53
C VAL A 222 4.45 6.38 -8.84
N ALA A 223 4.83 6.28 -10.12
CA ALA A 223 6.23 6.08 -10.51
C ALA A 223 7.01 7.38 -10.60
N THR A 224 6.38 8.46 -11.07
CA THR A 224 7.08 9.71 -11.44
C THR A 224 7.13 10.73 -10.31
N LYS A 225 6.05 10.86 -9.55
CA LYS A 225 5.92 11.88 -8.48
C LYS A 225 5.91 11.29 -7.08
N TYR A 226 5.29 10.12 -6.89
CA TYR A 226 5.02 9.53 -5.59
C TYR A 226 5.68 8.17 -5.32
N PRO A 227 6.88 7.83 -5.88
CA PRO A 227 7.43 6.49 -5.67
C PRO A 227 7.78 6.21 -4.20
N LEU A 228 8.22 7.22 -3.44
CA LEU A 228 8.51 7.11 -2.02
C LEU A 228 7.22 7.15 -1.18
N ALA A 229 6.31 8.05 -1.50
CA ALA A 229 5.04 8.21 -0.79
C ALA A 229 4.16 6.95 -0.87
N SER A 230 4.08 6.30 -2.04
CA SER A 230 3.35 5.04 -2.19
C SER A 230 3.93 3.90 -1.37
N ALA A 231 5.25 3.86 -1.20
CA ALA A 231 5.92 2.91 -0.31
C ALA A 231 5.61 3.21 1.18
N ALA A 232 5.62 4.48 1.59
CA ALA A 232 5.27 4.88 2.95
C ALA A 232 3.79 4.63 3.27
N PHE A 233 2.91 4.80 2.30
CA PHE A 233 1.51 4.40 2.40
C PHE A 233 1.37 2.89 2.71
N PHE A 234 2.13 2.03 2.02
CA PHE A 234 2.16 0.60 2.32
C PHE A 234 2.60 0.33 3.76
N PHE A 235 3.66 0.99 4.24
CA PHE A 235 4.12 0.87 5.63
C PHE A 235 3.05 1.27 6.63
N LYS A 236 2.41 2.43 6.44
CA LYS A 236 1.35 2.92 7.31
C LYS A 236 0.15 1.97 7.33
N ARG A 237 -0.33 1.56 6.16
CA ARG A 237 -1.50 0.68 6.01
C ARG A 237 -1.29 -0.71 6.62
N ASN A 238 -0.07 -1.23 6.58
CA ASN A 238 0.28 -2.54 7.11
C ASN A 238 0.86 -2.50 8.52
N ASN A 239 0.77 -1.36 9.21
CA ASN A 239 1.26 -1.13 10.57
C ASN A 239 2.75 -1.48 10.77
N LEU A 240 3.60 -1.25 9.75
CA LEU A 240 5.03 -1.54 9.83
C LEU A 240 5.75 -0.59 10.78
N TRP A 241 5.23 0.63 11.00
CA TRP A 241 5.85 1.56 11.93
C TRP A 241 5.95 1.00 13.35
N ALA A 242 4.92 0.28 13.81
CA ALA A 242 4.95 -0.39 15.10
C ALA A 242 6.03 -1.49 15.20
N ILE A 243 6.40 -2.10 14.07
CA ILE A 243 7.52 -3.04 14.03
C ILE A 243 8.85 -2.28 14.06
N CYS A 244 8.99 -1.22 13.27
CA CYS A 244 10.19 -0.37 13.25
C CYS A 244 10.52 0.22 14.63
N ASP A 245 9.50 0.66 15.36
CA ASP A 245 9.65 1.27 16.69
C ASP A 245 10.20 0.30 17.76
N ARG A 246 10.25 -0.99 17.49
CA ARG A 246 10.81 -2.00 18.40
C ARG A 246 12.34 -1.91 18.54
N GLY A 247 13.02 -1.17 17.67
CA GLY A 247 14.44 -0.88 17.78
C GLY A 247 15.27 -1.17 16.53
N SER A 248 16.57 -1.15 16.69
CA SER A 248 17.57 -1.26 15.62
C SER A 248 18.20 -2.65 15.48
N SER A 249 17.71 -3.65 16.22
CA SER A 249 18.30 -4.99 16.18
C SER A 249 18.06 -5.70 14.84
N SER A 250 18.92 -6.65 14.51
CA SER A 250 18.79 -7.53 13.34
C SER A 250 17.44 -8.24 13.28
N ASP A 251 16.87 -8.61 14.43
CA ASP A 251 15.55 -9.26 14.50
C ASP A 251 14.43 -8.33 14.07
N VAL A 252 14.52 -7.04 14.38
CA VAL A 252 13.54 -6.04 13.94
C VAL A 252 13.64 -5.84 12.43
N VAL A 253 14.87 -5.70 11.87
CA VAL A 253 15.07 -5.64 10.42
C VAL A 253 14.49 -6.88 9.73
N THR A 254 14.70 -8.05 10.32
CA THR A 254 14.15 -9.32 9.82
C THR A 254 12.62 -9.32 9.87
N ALA A 255 12.01 -8.81 10.93
CA ALA A 255 10.55 -8.73 11.07
C ALA A 255 9.94 -7.77 10.04
N VAL A 256 10.55 -6.60 9.83
CA VAL A 256 10.15 -5.64 8.77
C VAL A 256 10.27 -6.29 7.39
N THR A 257 11.40 -6.95 7.10
CA THR A 257 11.65 -7.65 5.84
C THR A 257 10.58 -8.70 5.55
N LYS A 258 10.27 -9.55 6.53
CA LYS A 258 9.21 -10.57 6.40
C LYS A 258 7.84 -9.95 6.09
N ARG A 259 7.56 -8.79 6.66
CA ARG A 259 6.29 -8.11 6.42
C ARG A 259 6.22 -7.45 5.05
N VAL A 260 7.34 -7.01 4.50
CA VAL A 260 7.43 -6.38 3.18
C VAL A 260 7.35 -7.42 2.05
N ASN A 261 8.18 -8.48 2.10
CA ASN A 261 8.32 -9.42 0.99
C ASN A 261 7.79 -10.85 1.26
N GLY A 262 7.21 -11.09 2.43
CA GLY A 262 6.70 -12.42 2.82
C GLY A 262 7.78 -13.43 3.23
N GLY A 263 9.06 -13.05 3.21
CA GLY A 263 10.18 -13.93 3.54
C GLY A 263 11.43 -13.18 3.96
N VAL A 264 12.60 -13.81 3.79
CA VAL A 264 13.90 -13.24 4.17
C VAL A 264 14.83 -13.01 2.97
N ILE A 265 14.27 -12.97 1.76
CA ILE A 265 15.06 -12.71 0.54
C ILE A 265 15.68 -11.31 0.64
N GLY A 266 17.00 -11.23 0.38
CA GLY A 266 17.74 -9.97 0.43
C GLY A 266 17.98 -9.44 1.85
N LEU A 267 17.78 -10.24 2.91
CA LEU A 267 17.91 -9.78 4.30
C LEU A 267 19.29 -9.14 4.61
N ALA A 268 20.38 -9.74 4.15
CA ALA A 268 21.72 -9.22 4.39
C ALA A 268 21.92 -7.81 3.78
N ASP A 269 21.39 -7.59 2.57
CA ASP A 269 21.45 -6.30 1.88
C ASP A 269 20.58 -5.25 2.61
N ARG A 270 19.37 -5.63 3.04
CA ARG A 270 18.49 -4.75 3.83
C ARG A 270 19.10 -4.38 5.17
N GLN A 271 19.78 -5.32 5.85
CA GLN A 271 20.51 -5.04 7.10
C GLN A 271 21.68 -4.09 6.86
N LYS A 272 22.45 -4.29 5.78
CA LYS A 272 23.53 -3.38 5.39
C LYS A 272 23.01 -1.96 5.18
N HIS A 273 21.96 -1.79 4.37
CA HIS A 273 21.34 -0.49 4.13
C HIS A 273 20.78 0.13 5.42
N PHE A 274 20.11 -0.67 6.26
CA PHE A 274 19.58 -0.18 7.53
C PHE A 274 20.70 0.37 8.43
N ASN A 275 21.78 -0.39 8.62
CA ASN A 275 22.90 0.01 9.46
C ASN A 275 23.57 1.29 8.95
N GLU A 276 23.75 1.40 7.64
CA GLU A 276 24.30 2.59 6.98
C GLU A 276 23.40 3.81 7.22
N TYR A 277 22.12 3.73 6.83
CA TYR A 277 21.20 4.86 6.92
C TYR A 277 20.92 5.25 8.38
N PHE A 278 20.80 4.28 9.28
CA PHE A 278 20.59 4.59 10.70
C PHE A 278 21.80 5.33 11.30
N LYS A 279 23.02 4.92 10.98
CA LYS A 279 24.23 5.63 11.38
C LYS A 279 24.29 7.07 10.84
N LEU A 280 23.89 7.28 9.59
CA LEU A 280 23.87 8.60 8.97
C LEU A 280 22.82 9.52 9.60
N LEU A 281 21.65 8.99 9.94
CA LEU A 281 20.51 9.75 10.46
C LEU A 281 20.56 9.98 11.99
N SER A 282 21.35 9.20 12.72
CA SER A 282 21.61 9.41 14.14
C SER A 282 22.68 10.47 14.36
#